data_b74690b3b76b0b67c3873c20759ba8ca
#
_entry.id   b74690b3b76b0b67c3873c20759ba8ca
#
_cell.length_a   1.000
_cell.length_b   1.000
_cell.length_c   1.000
_cell.angle_alpha   90.00
_cell.angle_beta   90.00
_cell.angle_gamma   90.00
#
_symmetry.space_group_name_H-M   'P 1'
#
loop_
_entity.id
_entity.type
_entity.pdbx_description
1 polymer ?
#
loop_
_entity_poly.entity_id
_entity_poly.type
_entity_poly.pdbx_seq_one_letter_code
_entity_poly.pdbx_strand_id
1 'polypeptide(L)'
;MPVLNAVIDTSVMVSVAFPKGELAKELRDMIADGVFTLVTSKKIVAELYRVLHYPRILKQFNASKEDIDEFIGMIMEHALLTKGDYDLRKITDDPTDDMFLAAAMEAKADFIVSRDPHLRNLKQFHGIEIVNVKEFVEKIRKG
;
A
#
# COMPACT_ATOMS: atom_id res chain seq x y z
N MET A 1 -21.84 -4.04 -7.95
CA MET A 1 -21.21 -3.32 -6.82
C MET A 1 -19.86 -2.76 -7.26
N PRO A 2 -19.60 -1.49 -7.01
CA PRO A 2 -18.29 -0.94 -7.35
C PRO A 2 -17.21 -1.57 -6.48
N VAL A 3 -16.07 -1.83 -7.08
CA VAL A 3 -14.92 -2.36 -6.36
C VAL A 3 -14.26 -1.22 -5.58
N LEU A 4 -13.93 -1.47 -4.31
CA LEU A 4 -13.26 -0.48 -3.49
C LEU A 4 -11.81 -0.30 -3.92
N ASN A 5 -11.31 0.92 -3.79
CA ASN A 5 -9.93 1.28 -4.13
C ASN A 5 -9.16 1.62 -2.86
N ALA A 6 -7.94 1.14 -2.76
CA ALA A 6 -7.12 1.39 -1.58
C ALA A 6 -5.65 1.61 -1.94
N VAL A 7 -5.03 2.56 -1.27
CA VAL A 7 -3.58 2.78 -1.29
C VAL A 7 -3.01 2.07 -0.06
N ILE A 8 -1.90 1.37 -0.22
CA ILE A 8 -1.23 0.67 0.88
C ILE A 8 0.16 1.26 1.07
N ASP A 9 0.51 1.63 2.30
CA ASP A 9 1.81 2.24 2.56
C ASP A 9 2.96 1.22 2.48
N THR A 10 4.19 1.73 2.46
CA THR A 10 5.37 0.91 2.24
C THR A 10 5.56 -0.15 3.32
N SER A 11 5.38 0.18 4.60
CA SER A 11 5.62 -0.79 5.67
C SER A 11 4.64 -1.96 5.61
N VAL A 12 3.39 -1.67 5.27
CA VAL A 12 2.39 -2.73 5.08
C VAL A 12 2.73 -3.56 3.83
N MET A 13 3.15 -2.91 2.74
CA MET A 13 3.55 -3.63 1.53
C MET A 13 4.74 -4.56 1.75
N VAL A 14 5.69 -4.17 2.60
CA VAL A 14 6.79 -5.07 2.97
C VAL A 14 6.26 -6.34 3.62
N SER A 15 5.28 -6.22 4.52
CA SER A 15 4.67 -7.39 5.15
C SER A 15 3.88 -8.26 4.16
N VAL A 16 3.33 -7.65 3.12
CA VAL A 16 2.63 -8.39 2.05
C VAL A 16 3.63 -9.12 1.14
N ALA A 17 4.81 -8.51 0.90
CA ALA A 17 5.85 -9.13 0.08
C ALA A 17 6.35 -10.45 0.68
N PHE A 18 6.49 -10.50 1.99
CA PHE A 18 7.01 -11.66 2.73
C PHE A 18 6.08 -11.99 3.89
N PRO A 19 4.88 -12.51 3.62
CA PRO A 19 3.86 -12.64 4.66
C PRO A 19 4.26 -13.66 5.74
N LYS A 20 4.14 -13.25 6.99
CA LYS A 20 4.43 -14.07 8.18
C LYS A 20 3.23 -14.18 9.09
N GLY A 21 2.07 -14.30 8.61
CA GLY A 21 0.87 -14.40 9.45
C GLY A 21 -0.35 -14.42 8.57
N GLU A 22 -1.45 -14.82 9.15
CA GLU A 22 -2.68 -15.00 8.40
C GLU A 22 -3.18 -13.70 7.78
N LEU A 23 -3.06 -12.60 8.50
CA LEU A 23 -3.58 -11.32 8.05
C LEU A 23 -2.81 -10.79 6.83
N ALA A 24 -1.48 -10.91 6.85
CA ALA A 24 -0.64 -10.48 5.72
C ALA A 24 -0.88 -11.38 4.50
N LYS A 25 -1.03 -12.68 4.72
CA LYS A 25 -1.35 -13.63 3.64
C LYS A 25 -2.69 -13.31 3.01
N GLU A 26 -3.68 -13.02 3.84
CA GLU A 26 -5.01 -12.69 3.36
C GLU A 26 -4.99 -11.41 2.52
N LEU A 27 -4.28 -10.39 2.98
CA LEU A 27 -4.16 -9.15 2.22
C LEU A 27 -3.49 -9.40 0.86
N ARG A 28 -2.42 -10.22 0.85
CA ARG A 28 -1.75 -10.59 -0.41
C ARG A 28 -2.71 -11.29 -1.36
N ASP A 29 -3.49 -12.24 -0.86
CA ASP A 29 -4.46 -12.97 -1.66
C ASP A 29 -5.54 -12.05 -2.20
N MET A 30 -6.00 -11.10 -1.40
CA MET A 30 -6.99 -10.11 -1.82
C MET A 30 -6.49 -9.26 -2.99
N ILE A 31 -5.21 -8.88 -2.96
CA ILE A 31 -4.60 -8.13 -4.06
C ILE A 31 -4.56 -9.00 -5.32
N ALA A 32 -4.06 -10.22 -5.20
CA ALA A 32 -3.92 -11.12 -6.33
C ALA A 32 -5.27 -11.51 -6.95
N ASP A 33 -6.29 -11.65 -6.11
CA ASP A 33 -7.63 -12.04 -6.55
C ASP A 33 -8.49 -10.87 -7.04
N GLY A 34 -7.99 -9.64 -6.91
CA GLY A 34 -8.73 -8.47 -7.37
C GLY A 34 -9.97 -8.16 -6.53
N VAL A 35 -9.97 -8.55 -5.25
CA VAL A 35 -11.09 -8.31 -4.34
C VAL A 35 -11.28 -6.80 -4.12
N PHE A 36 -10.20 -6.05 -4.18
CA PHE A 36 -10.21 -4.59 -4.24
C PHE A 36 -9.16 -4.14 -5.26
N THR A 37 -9.23 -2.87 -5.67
CA THR A 37 -8.23 -2.32 -6.57
C THR A 37 -7.12 -1.68 -5.75
N LEU A 38 -5.91 -2.21 -5.88
CA LEU A 38 -4.73 -1.61 -5.27
C LEU A 38 -4.34 -0.39 -6.10
N VAL A 39 -4.26 0.77 -5.46
CA VAL A 39 -3.83 2.01 -6.11
C VAL A 39 -2.40 2.29 -5.70
N THR A 40 -1.54 2.60 -6.65
CA THR A 40 -0.15 2.95 -6.38
C THR A 40 0.32 4.02 -7.37
N SER A 41 1.60 4.40 -7.27
CA SER A 41 2.21 5.34 -8.20
C SER A 41 3.65 4.93 -8.43
N LYS A 42 4.29 5.52 -9.44
CA LYS A 42 5.72 5.25 -9.70
C LYS A 42 6.58 5.57 -8.48
N LYS A 43 6.27 6.66 -7.78
CA LYS A 43 7.02 7.06 -6.58
C LYS A 43 6.87 6.03 -5.46
N ILE A 44 5.65 5.54 -5.25
CA ILE A 44 5.36 4.53 -4.22
C ILE A 44 6.08 3.22 -4.55
N VAL A 45 6.01 2.78 -5.81
CA VAL A 45 6.68 1.55 -6.23
C VAL A 45 8.19 1.68 -6.10
N ALA A 46 8.75 2.83 -6.49
CA ALA A 46 10.20 3.06 -6.38
C ALA A 46 10.66 3.03 -4.91
N GLU A 47 9.89 3.63 -4.01
CA GLU A 47 10.17 3.58 -2.58
C GLU A 47 10.12 2.15 -2.06
N LEU A 48 9.10 1.40 -2.43
CA LEU A 48 8.95 0.01 -2.03
C LEU A 48 10.13 -0.83 -2.53
N TYR A 49 10.50 -0.67 -3.79
CA TYR A 49 11.64 -1.39 -4.38
C TYR A 49 12.92 -1.11 -3.61
N ARG A 50 13.16 0.17 -3.29
CA ARG A 50 14.34 0.60 -2.53
C ARG A 50 14.35 -0.02 -1.13
N VAL A 51 13.21 0.02 -0.42
CA VAL A 51 13.11 -0.51 0.94
C VAL A 51 13.30 -2.03 0.97
N LEU A 52 12.73 -2.74 -0.01
CA LEU A 52 12.86 -4.20 -0.09
C LEU A 52 14.32 -4.64 -0.29
N HIS A 53 15.17 -3.77 -0.82
CA HIS A 53 16.60 -4.07 -1.01
C HIS A 53 17.48 -3.64 0.17
N TYR A 54 16.91 -3.07 1.23
CA TYR A 54 17.70 -2.77 2.43
C TYR A 54 18.30 -4.06 2.98
N PRO A 55 19.61 -4.07 3.32
CA PRO A 55 20.24 -5.28 3.87
C PRO A 55 19.49 -5.88 5.05
N ARG A 56 18.95 -5.03 5.92
CA ARG A 56 18.15 -5.48 7.06
C ARG A 56 16.92 -6.28 6.64
N ILE A 57 16.25 -5.82 5.59
CA ILE A 57 15.04 -6.49 5.08
C ILE A 57 15.40 -7.80 4.38
N LEU A 58 16.43 -7.78 3.52
CA LEU A 58 16.88 -8.97 2.83
C LEU A 58 17.28 -10.07 3.82
N LYS A 59 17.98 -9.69 4.88
CA LYS A 59 18.42 -10.62 5.90
C LYS A 59 17.25 -11.15 6.72
N GLN A 60 16.35 -10.26 7.15
CA GLN A 60 15.20 -10.62 7.98
C GLN A 60 14.31 -11.67 7.32
N PHE A 61 14.08 -11.53 6.02
CA PHE A 61 13.17 -12.41 5.29
C PHE A 61 13.89 -13.44 4.42
N ASN A 62 15.21 -13.47 4.47
CA ASN A 62 16.01 -14.36 3.61
C ASN A 62 15.59 -14.23 2.15
N ALA A 63 15.40 -12.99 1.71
CA ALA A 63 14.84 -12.69 0.40
C ALA A 63 15.94 -12.58 -0.66
N SER A 64 15.66 -13.06 -1.86
CA SER A 64 16.53 -12.88 -3.02
C SER A 64 16.02 -11.73 -3.89
N LYS A 65 16.89 -11.28 -4.80
CA LYS A 65 16.47 -10.27 -5.77
C LYS A 65 15.32 -10.79 -6.64
N GLU A 66 15.36 -12.07 -6.98
CA GLU A 66 14.33 -12.72 -7.77
C GLU A 66 12.97 -12.68 -7.06
N ASP A 67 12.96 -12.91 -5.75
CA ASP A 67 11.75 -12.81 -4.93
C ASP A 67 11.15 -11.40 -4.99
N ILE A 68 12.01 -10.40 -4.89
CA ILE A 68 11.58 -9.00 -4.94
C ILE A 68 11.02 -8.66 -6.31
N ASP A 69 11.74 -9.03 -7.37
CA ASP A 69 11.31 -8.73 -8.74
C ASP A 69 9.97 -9.41 -9.05
N GLU A 70 9.77 -10.63 -8.57
CA GLU A 70 8.51 -11.35 -8.74
C GLU A 70 7.36 -10.63 -8.03
N PHE A 71 7.60 -10.19 -6.80
CA PHE A 71 6.59 -9.47 -6.04
C PHE A 71 6.23 -8.14 -6.70
N ILE A 72 7.22 -7.35 -7.10
CA ILE A 72 7.00 -6.07 -7.79
C ILE A 72 6.25 -6.29 -9.09
N GLY A 73 6.59 -7.34 -9.83
CA GLY A 73 5.89 -7.71 -11.07
C GLY A 73 4.41 -8.00 -10.81
N MET A 74 4.11 -8.74 -9.74
CA MET A 74 2.74 -9.04 -9.35
C MET A 74 1.97 -7.75 -9.01
N ILE A 75 2.59 -6.86 -8.27
CA ILE A 75 1.97 -5.57 -7.91
C ILE A 75 1.69 -4.75 -9.18
N MET A 76 2.66 -4.64 -10.08
CA MET A 76 2.49 -3.87 -11.31
C MET A 76 1.42 -4.46 -12.22
N GLU A 77 1.26 -5.77 -12.20
CA GLU A 77 0.23 -6.44 -13.01
C GLU A 77 -1.18 -6.15 -12.50
N HIS A 78 -1.37 -6.05 -11.18
CA HIS A 78 -2.69 -5.93 -10.56
C HIS A 78 -3.08 -4.51 -10.16
N ALA A 79 -2.10 -3.62 -9.98
CA ALA A 79 -2.37 -2.30 -9.43
C ALA A 79 -2.85 -1.30 -10.49
N LEU A 80 -3.67 -0.36 -10.03
CA LEU A 80 -3.98 0.85 -10.80
C LEU A 80 -2.87 1.86 -10.52
N LEU A 81 -2.11 2.20 -11.54
CA LEU A 81 -0.99 3.13 -11.42
C LEU A 81 -1.47 4.55 -11.73
N THR A 82 -1.40 5.44 -10.75
CA THR A 82 -1.78 6.84 -10.98
C THR A 82 -0.67 7.55 -11.78
N LYS A 83 -1.04 8.66 -12.41
CA LYS A 83 -0.08 9.41 -13.23
C LYS A 83 0.99 10.11 -12.40
N GLY A 84 0.71 10.35 -11.11
CA GLY A 84 1.64 11.06 -10.25
C GLY A 84 1.64 12.56 -10.45
N ASP A 85 0.59 13.10 -11.06
CA ASP A 85 0.49 14.53 -11.37
C ASP A 85 -0.13 15.34 -10.24
N TYR A 86 -0.72 14.70 -9.26
CA TYR A 86 -1.37 15.41 -8.17
C TYR A 86 -0.32 16.06 -7.27
N ASP A 87 -0.36 17.38 -7.23
CA ASP A 87 0.54 18.16 -6.39
C ASP A 87 -0.13 18.40 -5.04
N LEU A 88 0.36 17.70 -4.03
CA LEU A 88 -0.14 17.82 -2.67
C LEU A 88 0.92 18.52 -1.84
N ARG A 89 0.59 19.71 -1.34
CA ARG A 89 1.50 20.42 -0.44
C ARG A 89 1.67 19.61 0.82
N LYS A 90 2.85 19.73 1.43
CA LYS A 90 3.20 18.99 2.64
C LYS A 90 2.08 19.04 3.67
N ILE A 91 1.56 17.88 4.03
CA ILE A 91 0.47 17.73 5.01
C ILE A 91 0.99 17.11 6.29
N THR A 92 1.95 16.19 6.17
CA THR A 92 2.54 15.50 7.32
C THR A 92 3.98 15.96 7.52
N ASP A 93 4.55 15.62 8.67
CA ASP A 93 5.97 15.91 8.93
C ASP A 93 6.90 15.05 8.09
N ASP A 94 6.40 13.94 7.56
CA ASP A 94 7.17 13.03 6.73
C ASP A 94 6.77 13.18 5.27
N PRO A 95 7.67 13.71 4.39
CA PRO A 95 7.35 13.86 2.97
C PRO A 95 7.00 12.56 2.25
N THR A 96 7.47 11.41 2.73
CA THR A 96 7.13 10.14 2.11
C THR A 96 5.65 9.79 2.31
N ASP A 97 5.03 10.25 3.40
CA ASP A 97 3.60 10.02 3.63
C ASP A 97 2.75 10.77 2.63
N ASP A 98 3.22 11.93 2.17
CA ASP A 98 2.46 12.76 1.24
C ASP A 98 2.24 12.06 -0.11
N MET A 99 3.13 11.18 -0.53
CA MET A 99 2.94 10.47 -1.80
C MET A 99 1.77 9.48 -1.74
N PHE A 100 1.48 8.91 -0.57
CA PHE A 100 0.32 8.03 -0.39
C PHE A 100 -0.97 8.84 -0.44
N LEU A 101 -0.99 9.98 0.22
CA LEU A 101 -2.14 10.89 0.19
C LEU A 101 -2.39 11.40 -1.23
N ALA A 102 -1.33 11.75 -1.94
CA ALA A 102 -1.45 12.24 -3.32
C ALA A 102 -2.03 11.16 -4.24
N ALA A 103 -1.54 9.92 -4.14
CA ALA A 103 -2.06 8.83 -4.96
C ALA A 103 -3.53 8.55 -4.65
N ALA A 104 -3.88 8.58 -3.37
CA ALA A 104 -5.26 8.36 -2.94
C ALA A 104 -6.19 9.45 -3.46
N MET A 105 -5.76 10.70 -3.43
CA MET A 105 -6.54 11.80 -3.96
C MET A 105 -6.72 11.70 -5.47
N GLU A 106 -5.63 11.39 -6.17
CA GLU A 106 -5.66 11.29 -7.63
C GLU A 106 -6.61 10.20 -8.12
N ALA A 107 -6.62 9.06 -7.44
CA ALA A 107 -7.48 7.94 -7.80
C ALA A 107 -8.84 7.96 -7.11
N LYS A 108 -9.09 8.93 -6.25
CA LYS A 108 -10.31 8.99 -5.42
C LYS A 108 -10.50 7.69 -4.65
N ALA A 109 -9.43 7.27 -3.97
CA ALA A 109 -9.43 6.01 -3.23
C ALA A 109 -10.40 6.06 -2.06
N ASP A 110 -10.89 4.89 -1.66
CA ASP A 110 -11.75 4.76 -0.48
C ASP A 110 -10.94 4.67 0.80
N PHE A 111 -9.76 4.06 0.73
CA PHE A 111 -8.94 3.77 1.90
C PHE A 111 -7.46 4.02 1.65
N ILE A 112 -6.76 4.36 2.75
CA ILE A 112 -5.31 4.23 2.84
C ILE A 112 -5.05 3.25 3.97
N VAL A 113 -4.30 2.18 3.70
CA VAL A 113 -3.95 1.17 4.71
C VAL A 113 -2.55 1.46 5.20
N SER A 114 -2.40 1.73 6.50
CA SER A 114 -1.12 2.16 7.07
C SER A 114 -0.95 1.71 8.52
N ARG A 115 0.31 1.56 8.93
CA ARG A 115 0.68 1.40 10.33
C ARG A 115 1.28 2.67 10.89
N ASP A 116 1.58 3.65 10.02
CA ASP A 116 2.28 4.87 10.40
C ASP A 116 1.37 5.76 11.25
N PRO A 117 1.77 6.09 12.50
CA PRO A 117 0.98 6.97 13.35
C PRO A 117 0.70 8.33 12.73
N HIS A 118 1.61 8.86 11.93
CA HIS A 118 1.41 10.16 11.28
C HIS A 118 0.24 10.14 10.31
N LEU A 119 0.09 9.06 9.54
CA LEU A 119 -1.06 8.89 8.66
C LEU A 119 -2.30 8.51 9.46
N ARG A 120 -2.18 7.54 10.36
CA ARG A 120 -3.33 7.03 11.11
C ARG A 120 -3.97 8.11 12.00
N ASN A 121 -3.19 9.05 12.52
CA ASN A 121 -3.71 10.13 13.35
C ASN A 121 -4.62 11.08 12.57
N LEU A 122 -4.53 11.11 11.25
CA LEU A 122 -5.44 11.89 10.43
C LEU A 122 -6.85 11.28 10.43
N LYS A 123 -6.96 9.96 10.65
CA LYS A 123 -8.20 9.15 10.64
C LYS A 123 -8.91 9.17 9.30
N GLN A 124 -9.05 10.32 8.69
CA GLN A 124 -9.58 10.44 7.35
C GLN A 124 -8.99 11.68 6.68
N PHE A 125 -8.99 11.70 5.36
CA PHE A 125 -8.45 12.79 4.57
C PHE A 125 -9.30 12.94 3.32
N HIS A 126 -10.08 14.02 3.27
CA HIS A 126 -10.99 14.29 2.14
C HIS A 126 -11.91 13.12 1.78
N GLY A 127 -12.47 12.48 2.80
CA GLY A 127 -13.38 11.35 2.62
C GLY A 127 -12.69 9.99 2.47
N ILE A 128 -11.35 9.98 2.44
CA ILE A 128 -10.56 8.74 2.37
C ILE A 128 -10.31 8.28 3.81
N GLU A 129 -10.76 7.08 4.16
CA GLU A 129 -10.49 6.54 5.49
C GLU A 129 -9.08 5.99 5.59
N ILE A 130 -8.40 6.29 6.70
CA ILE A 130 -7.06 5.76 6.96
C ILE A 130 -7.20 4.70 8.04
N VAL A 131 -6.91 3.44 7.66
CA VAL A 131 -7.17 2.27 8.50
C VAL A 131 -5.92 1.39 8.60
N ASN A 132 -5.90 0.52 9.61
CA ASN A 132 -4.87 -0.50 9.68
C ASN A 132 -5.30 -1.75 8.88
N VAL A 133 -4.40 -2.74 8.78
CA VAL A 133 -4.66 -3.93 7.97
C VAL A 133 -5.88 -4.70 8.47
N LYS A 134 -5.99 -4.88 9.78
CA LYS A 134 -7.11 -5.62 10.36
C LYS A 134 -8.46 -4.96 10.05
N GLU A 135 -8.53 -3.66 10.25
CA GLU A 135 -9.74 -2.89 9.95
C GLU A 135 -10.11 -2.98 8.47
N PHE A 136 -9.09 -2.86 7.60
CA PHE A 136 -9.30 -2.92 6.16
C PHE A 136 -9.83 -4.28 5.73
N VAL A 137 -9.19 -5.35 6.17
CA VAL A 137 -9.60 -6.72 5.82
C VAL A 137 -11.02 -6.98 6.28
N GLU A 138 -11.37 -6.55 7.50
CA GLU A 138 -12.74 -6.70 8.01
C GLU A 138 -13.76 -5.96 7.16
N LYS A 139 -13.44 -4.73 6.75
CA LYS A 139 -14.33 -3.94 5.89
C LYS A 139 -14.54 -4.58 4.53
N ILE A 140 -13.50 -5.12 3.94
CA ILE A 140 -13.61 -5.80 2.65
C ILE A 140 -14.46 -7.07 2.76
N ARG A 141 -14.28 -7.85 3.84
CA ARG A 141 -15.07 -9.07 4.07
C ARG A 141 -16.56 -8.78 4.20
N LYS A 142 -16.90 -7.66 4.81
CA LYS A 142 -18.31 -7.27 5.01
C LYS A 142 -18.93 -6.67 3.77
N GLY A 143 -18.11 -6.13 2.90
CA GLY A 143 -18.54 -5.48 1.69
C GLY A 143 -18.97 -6.40 0.60
#